data_1c3c654f653ad2fd243f45fa009a45e5
#
_entry.id   1c3c654f653ad2fd243f45fa009a45e5
#
_cell.length_a   1.000
_cell.length_b   1.000
_cell.length_c   1.000
_cell.angle_alpha   90.00
_cell.angle_beta   90.00
_cell.angle_gamma   90.00
#
_symmetry.space_group_name_H-M   'P 1'
#
loop_
_entity.id
_entity.type
_entity.pdbx_description
1 polymer ?
#
loop_
_entity_poly.entity_id
_entity_poly.type
_entity_poly.pdbx_seq_one_letter_code
_entity_poly.pdbx_strand_id
1 'polypeptide(L)'
;MPRTFLACLLSAALALPLVSAPAQAGWLWKEREARECGHPHVLKRISSKFRTQAREVHHEKTLAIADYGDIHEHRYLEKRDDRPIARRYCGAEVTLSDGRGRTIWYVVERGVGFASVGDNVEFCVSGFDRWNVYDNGCRILR
;
A
#
# COMPACT_ATOMS: atom_id res chain seq x y z
N MET A 1 64.22 44.19 37.63
CA MET A 1 63.55 44.22 36.30
C MET A 1 63.04 42.83 36.01
N PRO A 2 61.76 42.49 36.27
CA PRO A 2 61.12 41.28 35.80
C PRO A 2 60.20 41.59 34.60
N ARG A 3 60.40 40.83 33.57
CA ARG A 3 59.57 40.86 32.34
C ARG A 3 58.33 39.96 32.55
N THR A 4 57.17 40.59 32.53
CA THR A 4 55.86 39.94 32.55
C THR A 4 55.52 39.46 31.11
N PHE A 5 55.42 38.12 30.94
CA PHE A 5 54.89 37.51 29.71
C PHE A 5 53.34 37.39 29.80
N LEU A 6 52.67 38.12 28.93
CA LEU A 6 51.23 38.07 28.80
C LEU A 6 50.88 36.90 27.88
N ALA A 7 50.30 35.84 28.44
CA ALA A 7 49.80 34.68 27.65
C ALA A 7 48.41 34.98 27.13
N CYS A 8 48.27 35.17 25.82
CA CYS A 8 47.00 35.23 25.11
C CYS A 8 46.44 33.80 24.91
N LEU A 9 45.38 33.47 25.65
CA LEU A 9 44.59 32.26 25.41
C LEU A 9 43.64 32.50 24.23
N LEU A 10 43.93 31.89 23.07
CA LEU A 10 43.06 31.81 21.92
C LEU A 10 42.01 30.71 22.17
N SER A 11 40.80 31.09 22.52
CA SER A 11 39.64 30.18 22.58
C SER A 11 39.13 29.88 21.16
N ALA A 12 39.47 28.73 20.60
CA ALA A 12 38.91 28.26 19.34
C ALA A 12 37.50 27.69 19.61
N ALA A 13 36.47 28.46 19.23
CA ALA A 13 35.09 27.99 19.23
C ALA A 13 34.90 27.02 18.05
N LEU A 14 34.77 25.72 18.36
CA LEU A 14 34.38 24.69 17.41
C LEU A 14 32.89 24.87 17.06
N ALA A 15 32.60 25.50 15.94
CA ALA A 15 31.27 25.53 15.34
C ALA A 15 31.01 24.16 14.69
N LEU A 16 30.25 23.29 15.38
CA LEU A 16 29.71 22.07 14.79
C LEU A 16 28.65 22.41 13.77
N PRO A 17 28.76 21.99 12.51
CA PRO A 17 27.68 22.16 11.56
C PRO A 17 26.47 21.32 12.00
N LEU A 18 25.33 21.95 12.26
CA LEU A 18 24.05 21.28 12.39
C LEU A 18 23.72 20.69 11.03
N VAL A 19 24.06 19.42 10.80
CA VAL A 19 23.62 18.65 9.64
C VAL A 19 22.14 18.38 9.88
N SER A 20 21.29 19.19 9.28
CA SER A 20 19.86 18.90 9.18
C SER A 20 19.69 17.63 8.33
N ALA A 21 19.45 16.49 8.96
CA ALA A 21 19.11 15.27 8.26
C ALA A 21 17.81 15.49 7.46
N PRO A 22 17.82 15.32 6.14
CA PRO A 22 16.60 15.41 5.34
C PRO A 22 15.64 14.30 5.82
N ALA A 23 14.35 14.62 5.82
CA ALA A 23 13.28 13.74 6.26
C ALA A 23 13.21 12.46 5.40
N GLN A 24 14.03 11.47 5.72
CA GLN A 24 14.02 10.14 5.09
C GLN A 24 12.87 9.25 5.63
N ALA A 25 12.07 9.78 6.55
CA ALA A 25 10.96 9.02 7.14
C ALA A 25 9.84 8.72 6.11
N GLY A 26 9.58 9.61 5.17
CA GLY A 26 8.43 9.48 4.24
C GLY A 26 8.52 8.27 3.29
N TRP A 27 9.71 7.92 2.80
CA TRP A 27 9.86 6.79 1.88
C TRP A 27 9.76 5.42 2.60
N LEU A 28 10.20 5.33 3.84
CA LEU A 28 10.08 4.11 4.66
C LEU A 28 8.61 3.77 4.95
N TRP A 29 7.77 4.78 5.17
CA TRP A 29 6.33 4.59 5.34
C TRP A 29 5.70 4.10 4.03
N LYS A 30 6.02 4.73 2.91
CA LYS A 30 5.53 4.35 1.59
C LYS A 30 5.92 2.91 1.21
N GLU A 31 7.15 2.48 1.50
CA GLU A 31 7.57 1.09 1.28
C GLU A 31 6.86 0.08 2.19
N ARG A 32 6.58 0.46 3.45
CA ARG A 32 5.83 -0.40 4.35
C ARG A 32 4.37 -0.54 3.91
N GLU A 33 3.76 0.55 3.50
CA GLU A 33 2.39 0.59 2.97
C GLU A 33 2.27 -0.25 1.69
N ALA A 34 3.19 -0.09 0.77
CA ALA A 34 3.24 -0.90 -0.45
C ALA A 34 3.45 -2.39 -0.15
N ARG A 35 4.27 -2.74 0.86
CA ARG A 35 4.45 -4.14 1.29
C ARG A 35 3.19 -4.76 1.86
N GLU A 36 2.39 -4.00 2.59
CA GLU A 36 1.12 -4.49 3.14
C GLU A 36 0.08 -4.72 2.04
N CYS A 37 -0.06 -3.77 1.09
CA CYS A 37 -0.90 -3.93 -0.09
C CYS A 37 -0.39 -5.04 -1.01
N GLY A 38 0.92 -5.10 -1.23
CA GLY A 38 1.60 -6.09 -2.08
C GLY A 38 1.89 -7.43 -1.39
N HIS A 39 1.32 -7.70 -0.22
CA HIS A 39 1.60 -8.95 0.48
C HIS A 39 1.22 -10.16 -0.39
N PRO A 40 2.11 -11.14 -0.59
CA PRO A 40 1.90 -12.25 -1.53
C PRO A 40 0.59 -13.02 -1.30
N HIS A 41 0.19 -13.18 -0.03
CA HIS A 41 -1.08 -13.83 0.32
C HIS A 41 -2.30 -13.04 -0.18
N VAL A 42 -2.27 -11.69 -0.07
CA VAL A 42 -3.34 -10.80 -0.55
C VAL A 42 -3.46 -10.93 -2.07
N LEU A 43 -2.35 -10.75 -2.80
CA LEU A 43 -2.34 -10.81 -4.27
C LEU A 43 -2.75 -12.19 -4.79
N LYS A 44 -2.29 -13.27 -4.15
CA LYS A 44 -2.72 -14.65 -4.49
C LYS A 44 -4.21 -14.84 -4.31
N ARG A 45 -4.78 -14.29 -3.23
CA ARG A 45 -6.22 -14.36 -2.94
C ARG A 45 -7.04 -13.60 -3.98
N ILE A 46 -6.60 -12.39 -4.35
CA ILE A 46 -7.22 -11.60 -5.43
C ILE A 46 -7.17 -12.38 -6.75
N SER A 47 -5.99 -12.86 -7.17
CA SER A 47 -5.83 -13.60 -8.41
C SER A 47 -6.71 -14.84 -8.48
N SER A 48 -6.87 -15.56 -7.37
CA SER A 48 -7.76 -16.75 -7.29
C SER A 48 -9.23 -16.36 -7.44
N LYS A 49 -9.68 -15.33 -6.69
CA LYS A 49 -11.06 -14.85 -6.76
C LYS A 49 -11.38 -14.24 -8.14
N PHE A 50 -10.44 -13.49 -8.74
CA PHE A 50 -10.62 -12.91 -10.07
C PHE A 50 -10.80 -13.98 -11.15
N ARG A 51 -10.01 -15.07 -11.14
CA ARG A 51 -10.21 -16.19 -12.07
C ARG A 51 -11.61 -16.78 -11.96
N THR A 52 -12.11 -16.96 -10.74
CA THR A 52 -13.48 -17.44 -10.52
C THR A 52 -14.50 -16.45 -11.05
N GLN A 53 -14.36 -15.17 -10.75
CA GLN A 53 -15.24 -14.11 -11.25
C GLN A 53 -15.22 -14.03 -12.79
N ALA A 54 -14.03 -14.07 -13.41
CA ALA A 54 -13.89 -14.02 -14.86
C ALA A 54 -14.61 -15.20 -15.52
N ARG A 55 -14.45 -16.40 -14.99
CA ARG A 55 -15.10 -17.61 -15.52
C ARG A 55 -16.60 -17.63 -15.31
N GLU A 56 -17.08 -17.36 -14.11
CA GLU A 56 -18.49 -17.57 -13.73
C GLU A 56 -19.38 -16.36 -14.12
N VAL A 57 -18.82 -15.15 -14.07
CA VAL A 57 -19.60 -13.91 -14.28
C VAL A 57 -19.43 -13.35 -15.68
N HIS A 58 -18.20 -13.39 -16.20
CA HIS A 58 -17.87 -12.83 -17.51
C HIS A 58 -17.74 -13.88 -18.61
N HIS A 59 -17.81 -15.17 -18.27
CA HIS A 59 -17.66 -16.31 -19.16
C HIS A 59 -16.30 -16.39 -19.86
N GLU A 60 -15.27 -15.74 -19.27
CA GLU A 60 -13.89 -15.69 -19.75
C GLU A 60 -13.06 -16.80 -19.06
N LYS A 61 -13.10 -18.01 -19.61
CA LYS A 61 -12.55 -19.22 -18.95
C LYS A 61 -11.05 -19.18 -18.70
N THR A 62 -10.30 -18.46 -19.52
CA THR A 62 -8.81 -18.43 -19.48
C THR A 62 -8.26 -17.11 -18.93
N LEU A 63 -9.13 -16.16 -18.60
CA LEU A 63 -8.71 -14.85 -18.15
C LEU A 63 -8.22 -14.89 -16.69
N ALA A 64 -7.04 -14.35 -16.46
CA ALA A 64 -6.40 -14.27 -15.15
C ALA A 64 -5.59 -12.98 -15.03
N ILE A 65 -5.24 -12.58 -13.82
CA ILE A 65 -4.22 -11.57 -13.59
C ILE A 65 -2.86 -12.25 -13.74
N ALA A 66 -2.05 -11.76 -14.68
CA ALA A 66 -0.71 -12.24 -14.97
C ALA A 66 0.35 -11.51 -14.13
N ASP A 67 0.18 -10.20 -13.91
CA ASP A 67 1.14 -9.40 -13.17
C ASP A 67 0.49 -8.23 -12.44
N TYR A 68 1.18 -7.70 -11.41
CA TYR A 68 0.80 -6.53 -10.62
C TYR A 68 1.92 -5.50 -10.66
N GLY A 69 1.58 -4.26 -11.00
CA GLY A 69 2.48 -3.10 -10.97
C GLY A 69 1.89 -1.96 -10.16
N ASP A 70 2.70 -0.97 -9.82
CA ASP A 70 2.31 0.26 -9.11
C ASP A 70 1.41 0.03 -7.90
N ILE A 71 1.76 -0.95 -7.07
CA ILE A 71 1.01 -1.28 -5.86
C ILE A 71 1.19 -0.19 -4.83
N HIS A 72 0.09 0.40 -4.36
CA HIS A 72 0.11 1.49 -3.38
C HIS A 72 -1.10 1.45 -2.45
N GLU A 73 -0.92 2.01 -1.25
CA GLU A 73 -2.01 2.35 -0.36
C GLU A 73 -2.48 3.78 -0.65
N HIS A 74 -3.78 3.99 -0.69
CA HIS A 74 -4.33 5.33 -0.84
C HIS A 74 -5.19 5.78 0.34
N ARG A 75 -5.61 4.83 1.22
CA ARG A 75 -6.37 5.14 2.43
C ARG A 75 -6.21 4.05 3.46
N TYR A 76 -6.01 4.44 4.72
CA TYR A 76 -6.03 3.53 5.87
C TYR A 76 -7.01 4.01 6.93
N LEU A 77 -7.88 3.13 7.34
CA LEU A 77 -8.83 3.35 8.44
C LEU A 77 -8.42 2.48 9.61
N GLU A 78 -7.92 3.11 10.65
CA GLU A 78 -7.52 2.42 11.87
C GLU A 78 -8.71 1.79 12.59
N LYS A 79 -8.42 0.73 13.35
CA LYS A 79 -9.36 0.16 14.32
C LYS A 79 -9.65 1.19 15.41
N ARG A 80 -10.94 1.38 15.74
CA ARG A 80 -11.44 2.23 16.81
C ARG A 80 -12.63 1.55 17.48
N ASP A 81 -13.13 2.11 18.59
CA ASP A 81 -14.30 1.56 19.28
C ASP A 81 -15.56 1.52 18.40
N ASP A 82 -15.76 2.58 17.58
CA ASP A 82 -16.83 2.68 16.59
C ASP A 82 -16.56 1.93 15.29
N ARG A 83 -15.32 1.47 15.09
CA ARG A 83 -14.86 0.70 13.93
C ARG A 83 -13.90 -0.40 14.36
N PRO A 84 -14.41 -1.58 14.73
CA PRO A 84 -13.61 -2.64 15.33
C PRO A 84 -12.63 -3.32 14.35
N ILE A 85 -12.74 -3.05 13.05
CA ILE A 85 -11.93 -3.65 12.00
C ILE A 85 -11.13 -2.57 11.29
N ALA A 86 -9.79 -2.72 11.27
CA ALA A 86 -8.93 -1.87 10.45
C ALA A 86 -9.09 -2.21 8.96
N ARG A 87 -9.17 -1.19 8.11
CA ARG A 87 -9.33 -1.33 6.66
C ARG A 87 -8.22 -0.61 5.93
N ARG A 88 -7.57 -1.32 5.03
CA ARG A 88 -6.53 -0.78 4.17
C ARG A 88 -7.00 -0.80 2.73
N TYR A 89 -7.13 0.36 2.13
CA TYR A 89 -7.54 0.53 0.75
C TYR A 89 -6.31 0.69 -0.13
N CYS A 90 -6.21 -0.15 -1.14
CA CYS A 90 -5.07 -0.27 -2.01
C CYS A 90 -5.48 -0.11 -3.47
N GLY A 91 -4.54 0.37 -4.28
CA GLY A 91 -4.63 0.41 -5.74
C GLY A 91 -3.43 -0.29 -6.37
N ALA A 92 -3.61 -0.79 -7.58
CA ALA A 92 -2.53 -1.31 -8.40
C ALA A 92 -2.92 -1.29 -9.88
N GLU A 93 -1.93 -1.35 -10.75
CA GLU A 93 -2.12 -1.70 -12.15
C GLU A 93 -1.93 -3.21 -12.31
N VAL A 94 -2.80 -3.84 -13.09
CA VAL A 94 -2.69 -5.27 -13.40
C VAL A 94 -2.59 -5.50 -14.90
N THR A 95 -1.75 -6.45 -15.28
CA THR A 95 -1.75 -7.00 -16.63
C THR A 95 -2.53 -8.30 -16.62
N LEU A 96 -3.54 -8.40 -17.47
CA LEU A 96 -4.32 -9.62 -17.64
C LEU A 96 -3.61 -10.60 -18.57
N SER A 97 -3.98 -11.89 -18.52
CA SER A 97 -3.39 -12.95 -19.36
C SER A 97 -3.58 -12.77 -20.86
N ASP A 98 -4.49 -11.90 -21.26
CA ASP A 98 -4.69 -11.50 -22.66
C ASP A 98 -3.89 -10.25 -23.08
N GLY A 99 -3.01 -9.75 -22.18
CA GLY A 99 -2.17 -8.58 -22.42
C GLY A 99 -2.82 -7.23 -22.11
N ARG A 100 -4.10 -7.19 -21.74
CA ARG A 100 -4.78 -5.93 -21.41
C ARG A 100 -4.36 -5.41 -20.03
N GLY A 101 -4.01 -4.12 -19.96
CA GLY A 101 -3.80 -3.40 -18.68
C GLY A 101 -5.14 -2.98 -18.06
N ARG A 102 -5.26 -3.07 -16.74
CA ARG A 102 -6.42 -2.60 -15.96
C ARG A 102 -5.96 -2.06 -14.62
N THR A 103 -6.70 -1.09 -14.11
CA THR A 103 -6.56 -0.67 -12.71
C THR A 103 -7.39 -1.58 -11.82
N ILE A 104 -6.83 -1.98 -10.70
CA ILE A 104 -7.51 -2.71 -9.64
C ILE A 104 -7.54 -1.89 -8.35
N TRP A 105 -8.67 -1.91 -7.67
CA TRP A 105 -8.86 -1.35 -6.34
C TRP A 105 -9.28 -2.46 -5.39
N TYR A 106 -8.72 -2.48 -4.19
CA TYR A 106 -9.05 -3.52 -3.22
C TYR A 106 -8.93 -3.02 -1.78
N VAL A 107 -9.68 -3.66 -0.89
CA VAL A 107 -9.61 -3.44 0.55
C VAL A 107 -9.16 -4.71 1.24
N VAL A 108 -8.25 -4.55 2.20
CA VAL A 108 -7.76 -5.61 3.08
C VAL A 108 -8.29 -5.33 4.48
N GLU A 109 -9.04 -6.27 5.03
CA GLU A 109 -9.55 -6.26 6.39
C GLU A 109 -8.85 -7.35 7.19
N ARG A 110 -8.05 -6.95 8.18
CA ARG A 110 -7.23 -7.89 8.93
C ARG A 110 -8.03 -8.69 9.96
N GLY A 111 -7.73 -9.97 10.03
CA GLY A 111 -8.26 -10.87 11.05
C GLY A 111 -9.76 -11.21 10.92
N VAL A 112 -10.39 -10.87 9.81
CA VAL A 112 -11.82 -11.12 9.55
C VAL A 112 -12.06 -11.99 8.32
N GLY A 113 -11.09 -12.82 7.97
CA GLY A 113 -11.25 -13.83 6.95
C GLY A 113 -12.28 -14.89 7.35
N PHE A 114 -12.44 -15.91 6.50
CA PHE A 114 -13.39 -16.99 6.78
C PHE A 114 -13.17 -17.60 8.18
N ALA A 115 -14.23 -17.69 8.97
CA ALA A 115 -14.20 -18.13 10.37
C ALA A 115 -13.19 -17.34 11.24
N SER A 116 -13.01 -16.04 10.97
CA SER A 116 -12.03 -15.15 11.63
C SER A 116 -10.57 -15.59 11.48
N VAL A 117 -10.26 -16.40 10.48
CA VAL A 117 -8.90 -16.82 10.15
C VAL A 117 -8.37 -16.07 8.95
N GLY A 118 -7.24 -15.39 9.12
CA GLY A 118 -6.59 -14.58 8.09
C GLY A 118 -7.35 -13.30 7.74
N ASP A 119 -7.00 -12.69 6.62
CA ASP A 119 -7.55 -11.42 6.18
C ASP A 119 -8.71 -11.61 5.21
N ASN A 120 -9.72 -10.75 5.28
CA ASN A 120 -10.68 -10.62 4.19
C ASN A 120 -10.12 -9.68 3.12
N VAL A 121 -10.33 -10.01 1.85
CA VAL A 121 -9.94 -9.19 0.72
C VAL A 121 -11.11 -9.07 -0.24
N GLU A 122 -11.55 -7.84 -0.47
CA GLU A 122 -12.51 -7.49 -1.51
C GLU A 122 -11.80 -6.66 -2.57
N PHE A 123 -12.17 -6.82 -3.82
CA PHE A 123 -11.50 -6.16 -4.94
C PHE A 123 -12.47 -5.86 -6.09
N CYS A 124 -12.09 -4.88 -6.89
CA CYS A 124 -12.77 -4.53 -8.12
C CYS A 124 -11.72 -4.23 -9.20
N VAL A 125 -11.78 -4.94 -10.34
CA VAL A 125 -10.99 -4.65 -11.52
C VAL A 125 -11.81 -3.77 -12.46
N SER A 126 -11.23 -2.66 -12.92
CA SER A 126 -11.90 -1.74 -13.85
C SER A 126 -12.37 -2.46 -15.11
N GLY A 127 -13.66 -2.32 -15.40
CA GLY A 127 -14.34 -3.02 -16.52
C GLY A 127 -14.90 -4.39 -16.16
N PHE A 128 -14.73 -4.87 -14.92
CA PHE A 128 -15.25 -6.15 -14.43
C PHE A 128 -16.30 -6.01 -13.31
N ASP A 129 -16.79 -4.80 -13.05
CA ASP A 129 -17.91 -4.54 -12.13
C ASP A 129 -19.26 -4.58 -12.87
N ARG A 130 -19.60 -5.77 -13.40
CA ARG A 130 -20.76 -5.99 -14.29
C ARG A 130 -22.10 -5.56 -13.67
N TRP A 131 -22.26 -5.76 -12.37
CA TRP A 131 -23.49 -5.46 -11.64
C TRP A 131 -23.41 -4.22 -10.77
N ASN A 132 -22.37 -3.39 -10.99
CA ASN A 132 -22.14 -2.16 -10.22
C ASN A 132 -22.09 -2.38 -8.70
N VAL A 133 -21.60 -3.54 -8.27
CA VAL A 133 -21.45 -3.90 -6.85
C VAL A 133 -20.61 -2.86 -6.10
N TYR A 134 -19.63 -2.27 -6.79
CA TYR A 134 -18.72 -1.27 -6.25
C TYR A 134 -19.03 0.14 -6.76
N ASP A 135 -20.31 0.45 -6.95
CA ASP A 135 -20.84 1.76 -7.36
C ASP A 135 -20.24 2.26 -8.68
N ASN A 136 -20.41 1.48 -9.74
CA ASN A 136 -19.98 1.75 -11.10
C ASN A 136 -18.53 2.20 -11.23
N GLY A 137 -17.66 1.27 -11.59
CA GLY A 137 -16.24 1.53 -11.81
C GLY A 137 -15.42 1.60 -10.52
N CYS A 138 -15.71 0.76 -9.54
CA CYS A 138 -14.93 0.55 -8.33
C CYS A 138 -14.91 1.75 -7.35
N ARG A 139 -15.85 2.69 -7.43
CA ARG A 139 -15.80 3.94 -6.66
C ARG A 139 -15.76 3.74 -5.14
N ILE A 140 -16.41 2.72 -4.60
CA ILE A 140 -16.42 2.44 -3.17
C ILE A 140 -15.02 2.08 -2.64
N LEU A 141 -14.18 1.50 -3.49
CA LEU A 141 -12.85 1.03 -3.11
C LEU A 141 -11.73 2.03 -3.43
N ARG A 142 -12.05 3.17 -4.06
CA ARG A 142 -11.09 4.25 -4.36
C ARG A 142 -10.84 5.15 -3.17
#